data_0488902be73f027201c589d7121c0dd4
#
_entry.id   0488902be73f027201c589d7121c0dd4
#
_cell.length_a   1.000
_cell.length_b   1.000
_cell.length_c   1.000
_cell.angle_alpha   90.00
_cell.angle_beta   90.00
_cell.angle_gamma   90.00
#
_symmetry.space_group_name_H-M   'P 1'
#
loop_
_entity.id
_entity.type
_entity.pdbx_description
1 polymer ?
#
loop_
_entity_poly.entity_id
_entity_poly.type
_entity_poly.pdbx_seq_one_letter_code
_entity_poly.pdbx_strand_id
1 'polypeptide(L)'
;MALAATGCMSRGESNNSESSTTADLEISVSIRGSEAPTKSWTLHCPPGGTLPDAAAACSKLGQIDDPFAPVPEGTACTQIFGGPEIAAVSGTFNGKRVDTEFSRGNGCEIERWKRVGFLFPGVS
;
A
#
# COMPACT_ATOMS: atom_id res chain seq x y z
N MET A 1 -23.46 -18.48 41.27
CA MET A 1 -23.28 -18.24 40.79
C MET A 1 -22.83 -17.69 39.98
N ALA A 2 -22.57 -17.45 39.47
CA ALA A 2 -22.04 -17.04 38.78
C ALA A 2 -21.67 -16.59 38.00
N LEU A 3 -21.38 -16.30 37.52
CA LEU A 3 -20.99 -15.89 36.81
C LEU A 3 -20.42 -15.50 35.99
N ALA A 4 -20.22 -15.25 35.61
CA ALA A 4 -19.70 -14.91 34.91
C ALA A 4 -19.31 -14.50 34.13
N ALA A 5 -19.12 -14.30 33.65
CA ALA A 5 -18.68 -13.91 32.89
C ALA A 5 -18.27 -13.52 32.19
N THR A 6 -18.06 -13.28 31.84
CA THR A 6 -17.67 -12.91 31.19
C THR A 6 -17.21 -12.47 30.40
N GLY A 7 -17.08 -12.20 30.07
CA GLY A 7 -16.52 -11.85 29.27
C GLY A 7 -16.15 -11.32 28.72
N CYS A 8 -16.01 -11.23 28.47
CA CYS A 8 -15.62 -10.77 27.89
C CYS A 8 -15.11 -10.50 27.22
N MET A 9 -15.07 -10.53 26.95
CA MET A 9 -14.64 -10.25 26.37
C MET A 9 -14.25 -9.79 25.70
N SER A 10 -14.22 -9.68 25.48
CA SER A 10 -13.86 -9.25 24.89
C SER A 10 -13.53 -8.74 24.37
N ARG A 11 -13.64 -8.51 24.23
CA ARG A 11 -13.42 -7.99 23.68
C ARG A 11 -12.73 -7.46 23.23
N GLY A 12 -12.59 -7.33 23.24
CA GLY A 12 -11.80 -6.76 22.85
C GLY A 12 -11.55 -6.69 21.77
N GLU A 13 -11.80 -6.96 21.54
CA GLU A 13 -11.59 -6.97 20.73
C GLU A 13 -11.65 -6.30 19.91
N SER A 14 -12.13 -6.04 19.88
CA SER A 14 -12.35 -5.35 19.02
C SER A 14 -11.53 -4.43 18.62
N ASN A 15 -11.16 -3.76 19.26
CA ASN A 15 -10.33 -2.88 18.91
C ASN A 15 -9.39 -3.38 18.08
N ASN A 16 -9.32 -4.39 18.01
CA ASN A 16 -8.47 -4.90 17.19
C ASN A 16 -8.70 -4.62 15.84
N SER A 17 -9.78 -4.09 15.42
CA SER A 17 -10.02 -3.86 14.06
C SER A 17 -9.05 -2.92 13.46
N GLU A 18 -8.51 -1.96 14.21
CA GLU A 18 -7.60 -1.13 13.59
C GLU A 18 -6.32 -1.78 13.38
N SER A 19 -5.96 -2.70 14.18
CA SER A 19 -4.73 -3.36 13.94
C SER A 19 -4.92 -4.52 13.04
N SER A 20 -6.05 -4.63 12.38
CA SER A 20 -6.28 -5.75 11.51
C SER A 20 -5.66 -5.59 10.12
N THR A 21 -5.07 -4.45 9.83
CA THR A 21 -4.36 -4.31 8.57
C THR A 21 -3.22 -5.29 8.51
N THR A 22 -3.22 -6.13 7.49
CA THR A 22 -2.14 -7.08 7.28
C THR A 22 -1.58 -6.86 5.89
N ALA A 23 -0.28 -7.02 5.75
CA ALA A 23 0.35 -6.85 4.46
C ALA A 23 1.67 -7.59 4.43
N ASP A 24 2.04 -8.02 3.24
CA ASP A 24 3.32 -8.65 3.01
C ASP A 24 3.67 -8.28 1.58
N LEU A 25 4.34 -7.14 1.42
CA LEU A 25 4.50 -6.52 0.11
C LEU A 25 5.98 -6.37 -0.24
N GLU A 26 6.25 -6.54 -1.52
CA GLU A 26 7.55 -6.21 -2.11
C GLU A 26 7.33 -5.02 -3.01
N ILE A 27 8.15 -4.01 -2.84
CA ILE A 27 8.02 -2.74 -3.55
C ILE A 27 9.32 -2.48 -4.26
N SER A 28 9.26 -2.19 -5.55
CA SER A 28 10.47 -1.83 -6.28
C SER A 28 10.16 -0.66 -7.20
N VAL A 29 11.13 0.25 -7.32
CA VAL A 29 11.01 1.41 -8.19
C VAL A 29 12.12 1.33 -9.22
N SER A 30 11.76 1.52 -10.47
CA SER A 30 12.72 1.50 -11.57
C SER A 30 12.39 2.65 -12.51
N ILE A 31 13.30 2.86 -13.47
CA ILE A 31 13.09 3.84 -14.52
C ILE A 31 12.61 3.09 -15.74
N ARG A 32 11.57 3.62 -16.38
CA ARG A 32 11.00 2.99 -17.56
C ARG A 32 12.11 2.71 -18.59
N GLY A 33 12.15 1.50 -19.07
CA GLY A 33 13.18 1.07 -20.01
C GLY A 33 14.43 0.55 -19.37
N SER A 34 14.57 0.66 -18.05
CA SER A 34 15.71 0.11 -17.34
C SER A 34 15.40 -1.30 -16.89
N GLU A 35 16.40 -2.16 -16.84
CA GLU A 35 16.16 -3.54 -16.47
C GLU A 35 16.25 -3.76 -14.98
N ALA A 36 16.99 -2.95 -14.27
CA ALA A 36 17.21 -3.18 -12.84
C ALA A 36 16.46 -2.14 -12.01
N PRO A 37 15.88 -2.54 -10.90
CA PRO A 37 15.24 -1.55 -10.01
C PRO A 37 16.29 -0.63 -9.42
N THR A 38 15.95 0.64 -9.26
CA THR A 38 16.83 1.57 -8.60
C THR A 38 16.67 1.50 -7.09
N LYS A 39 15.50 1.12 -6.60
CA LYS A 39 15.24 1.00 -5.16
C LYS A 39 14.26 -0.12 -4.94
N SER A 40 14.37 -0.79 -3.81
CA SER A 40 13.38 -1.79 -3.46
C SER A 40 13.28 -1.89 -1.94
N TRP A 41 12.08 -2.27 -1.49
CA TRP A 41 11.78 -2.41 -0.08
C TRP A 41 10.81 -3.53 0.13
N THR A 42 10.72 -4.02 1.38
CA THR A 42 9.64 -4.90 1.79
C THR A 42 8.84 -4.17 2.87
N LEU A 43 7.56 -4.48 2.94
CA LEU A 43 6.71 -3.95 3.98
C LEU A 43 5.84 -5.06 4.53
N HIS A 44 5.88 -5.22 5.85
CA HIS A 44 4.99 -6.14 6.53
C HIS A 44 4.10 -5.34 7.46
N CYS A 45 2.88 -5.76 7.59
CA CYS A 45 1.94 -5.21 8.57
C CYS A 45 1.34 -6.37 9.33
N PRO A 46 1.43 -6.41 10.66
CA PRO A 46 1.97 -5.36 11.55
C PRO A 46 3.40 -4.98 11.18
N PRO A 47 3.86 -3.80 11.60
CA PRO A 47 5.02 -3.17 10.97
C PRO A 47 6.29 -3.99 10.99
N GLY A 48 6.92 -4.07 9.84
CA GLY A 48 8.20 -4.73 9.66
C GLY A 48 8.67 -4.55 8.23
N GLY A 49 9.83 -5.11 7.93
CA GLY A 49 10.42 -5.04 6.61
C GLY A 49 11.43 -3.93 6.53
N THR A 50 11.88 -3.66 5.30
CA THR A 50 12.94 -2.68 5.07
C THR A 50 12.42 -1.29 4.72
N LEU A 51 11.11 -1.14 4.50
CA LEU A 51 10.56 0.16 4.19
C LEU A 51 10.74 1.08 5.39
N PRO A 52 11.32 2.29 5.21
CA PRO A 52 11.44 3.21 6.32
C PRO A 52 10.06 3.60 6.85
N ASP A 53 9.96 3.75 8.16
CA ASP A 53 8.73 4.16 8.81
C ASP A 53 7.58 3.21 8.48
N ALA A 54 7.84 1.92 8.63
CA ALA A 54 6.86 0.90 8.30
C ALA A 54 5.56 1.08 9.09
N ALA A 55 5.64 1.52 10.34
CA ALA A 55 4.43 1.70 11.15
C ALA A 55 3.51 2.75 10.54
N ALA A 56 4.07 3.87 10.08
CA ALA A 56 3.26 4.90 9.44
C ALA A 56 2.68 4.38 8.12
N ALA A 57 3.45 3.61 7.37
CA ALA A 57 2.96 3.05 6.11
C ALA A 57 1.79 2.10 6.36
N CYS A 58 1.90 1.24 7.36
CA CYS A 58 0.80 0.34 7.68
C CYS A 58 -0.46 1.10 8.09
N SER A 59 -0.28 2.15 8.88
CA SER A 59 -1.41 2.96 9.31
C SER A 59 -2.07 3.66 8.12
N LYS A 60 -1.28 4.23 7.24
CA LYS A 60 -1.83 4.93 6.09
C LYS A 60 -2.53 3.99 5.13
N LEU A 61 -1.96 2.81 4.89
CA LEU A 61 -2.60 1.82 4.04
C LEU A 61 -3.97 1.42 4.60
N GLY A 62 -4.06 1.30 5.91
CA GLY A 62 -5.33 0.92 6.52
C GLY A 62 -6.39 1.99 6.40
N GLN A 63 -6.00 3.22 6.08
CA GLN A 63 -6.95 4.33 5.95
C GLN A 63 -7.40 4.56 4.52
N ILE A 64 -6.78 3.93 3.55
CA ILE A 64 -7.11 4.12 2.15
C ILE A 64 -8.02 2.99 1.71
N ASP A 65 -9.14 3.35 1.10
CA ASP A 65 -10.03 2.35 0.56
C ASP A 65 -9.43 1.84 -0.74
N ASP A 66 -9.12 0.56 -0.79
CA ASP A 66 -8.58 -0.12 -1.98
C ASP A 66 -7.34 0.60 -2.54
N PRO A 67 -6.24 0.63 -1.77
CA PRO A 67 -5.09 1.44 -2.20
C PRO A 67 -4.40 0.95 -3.47
N PHE A 68 -4.66 -0.28 -3.88
CA PHE A 68 -3.99 -0.87 -5.04
C PHE A 68 -4.90 -1.01 -6.25
N ALA A 69 -6.08 -0.39 -6.21
CA ALA A 69 -7.02 -0.48 -7.34
C ALA A 69 -6.44 0.23 -8.56
N PRO A 70 -6.66 -0.31 -9.75
CA PRO A 70 -6.22 0.36 -10.97
C PRO A 70 -7.15 1.53 -11.30
N VAL A 71 -6.72 2.35 -12.24
CA VAL A 71 -7.60 3.39 -12.77
C VAL A 71 -8.74 2.71 -13.48
N PRO A 72 -10.00 3.07 -13.18
CA PRO A 72 -11.13 2.41 -13.84
C PRO A 72 -11.10 2.67 -15.34
N GLU A 73 -11.52 1.67 -16.10
CA GLU A 73 -11.58 1.80 -17.55
C GLU A 73 -12.53 2.91 -17.93
N GLY A 74 -12.19 3.63 -18.97
CA GLY A 74 -13.05 4.71 -19.45
C GLY A 74 -12.86 6.02 -18.72
N THR A 75 -11.96 6.07 -17.75
CA THR A 75 -11.70 7.31 -17.02
C THR A 75 -10.94 8.28 -17.92
N ALA A 76 -11.41 9.52 -17.97
CA ALA A 76 -10.69 10.56 -18.71
C ALA A 76 -9.51 11.02 -17.87
N CYS A 77 -8.32 10.97 -18.44
CA CYS A 77 -7.11 11.35 -17.75
C CYS A 77 -6.40 12.44 -18.51
N THR A 78 -5.90 13.46 -17.78
CA THR A 78 -5.13 14.51 -18.42
C THR A 78 -3.83 13.94 -18.94
N GLN A 79 -3.34 14.54 -20.01
CA GLN A 79 -2.13 14.05 -20.66
C GLN A 79 -0.90 14.76 -20.08
N ILE A 80 -0.72 14.64 -18.79
CA ILE A 80 0.41 15.24 -18.09
C ILE A 80 1.38 14.10 -17.78
N PHE A 81 2.64 14.30 -18.16
CA PHE A 81 3.68 13.32 -17.86
C PHE A 81 4.43 13.76 -16.62
N GLY A 82 4.44 12.92 -15.60
CA GLY A 82 5.04 13.26 -14.31
C GLY A 82 6.44 12.70 -14.08
N GLY A 83 6.90 11.83 -14.95
CA GLY A 83 8.23 11.25 -14.82
C GLY A 83 8.27 9.81 -15.29
N PRO A 84 9.46 9.27 -15.49
CA PRO A 84 9.63 7.92 -16.05
C PRO A 84 9.63 6.81 -15.01
N GLU A 85 9.45 7.13 -13.74
CA GLU A 85 9.54 6.11 -12.71
C GLU A 85 8.35 5.16 -12.76
N ILE A 86 8.64 3.89 -12.50
CA ILE A 86 7.64 2.83 -12.39
C ILE A 86 7.82 2.20 -11.02
N ALA A 87 6.75 2.03 -10.27
CA ALA A 87 6.81 1.34 -8.99
C ALA A 87 5.96 0.08 -9.08
N ALA A 88 6.58 -1.05 -8.81
CA ALA A 88 5.88 -2.32 -8.81
C ALA A 88 5.65 -2.75 -7.37
N VAL A 89 4.42 -3.18 -7.06
CA VAL A 89 4.06 -3.65 -5.73
C VAL A 89 3.43 -5.01 -5.90
N SER A 90 3.97 -6.00 -5.18
CA SER A 90 3.44 -7.35 -5.25
C SER A 90 3.41 -7.96 -3.86
N GLY A 91 2.55 -8.95 -3.68
CA GLY A 91 2.41 -9.65 -2.42
C GLY A 91 0.96 -9.78 -2.02
N THR A 92 0.67 -9.55 -0.75
CA THR A 92 -0.70 -9.63 -0.25
C THR A 92 -1.01 -8.43 0.62
N PHE A 93 -2.27 -8.03 0.62
CA PHE A 93 -2.77 -6.95 1.45
C PHE A 93 -4.16 -7.33 1.96
N ASN A 94 -4.30 -7.44 3.27
CA ASN A 94 -5.55 -7.85 3.90
C ASN A 94 -6.11 -9.13 3.28
N GLY A 95 -5.20 -10.07 3.00
CA GLY A 95 -5.58 -11.37 2.46
C GLY A 95 -5.79 -11.41 0.97
N LYS A 96 -5.66 -10.29 0.27
CA LYS A 96 -5.85 -10.26 -1.17
C LYS A 96 -4.52 -10.14 -1.88
N ARG A 97 -4.42 -10.79 -3.03
CA ARG A 97 -3.21 -10.69 -3.81
C ARG A 97 -3.05 -9.33 -4.42
N VAL A 98 -1.86 -8.80 -4.36
CA VAL A 98 -1.51 -7.53 -4.96
C VAL A 98 -0.44 -7.77 -6.02
N ASP A 99 -0.64 -7.22 -7.21
CA ASP A 99 0.36 -7.34 -8.27
C ASP A 99 0.06 -6.20 -9.23
N THR A 100 0.61 -5.03 -8.95
CA THR A 100 0.26 -3.85 -9.70
C THR A 100 1.48 -2.97 -9.90
N GLU A 101 1.40 -2.11 -10.90
CA GLU A 101 2.41 -1.11 -11.17
C GLU A 101 1.80 0.27 -11.06
N PHE A 102 2.57 1.18 -10.53
CA PHE A 102 2.22 2.58 -10.48
C PHE A 102 3.16 3.33 -11.40
N SER A 103 2.65 4.34 -12.07
CA SER A 103 3.47 5.14 -12.97
C SER A 103 3.07 6.60 -12.81
N ARG A 104 3.70 7.48 -13.56
CA ARG A 104 3.33 8.88 -13.59
C ARG A 104 3.14 9.33 -15.03
N GLY A 105 2.56 8.45 -15.84
CA GLY A 105 2.43 8.70 -17.27
C GLY A 105 1.26 9.59 -17.69
N ASN A 106 0.31 9.81 -16.79
CA ASN A 106 -0.79 10.74 -17.06
C ASN A 106 -1.37 11.17 -15.73
N GLY A 107 -2.35 12.06 -15.76
CA GLY A 107 -2.89 12.64 -14.54
C GLY A 107 -3.52 11.63 -13.59
N CYS A 108 -4.21 10.62 -14.14
CA CYS A 108 -4.83 9.60 -13.31
C CYS A 108 -3.77 8.77 -12.60
N GLU A 109 -2.72 8.41 -13.31
CA GLU A 109 -1.66 7.61 -12.72
C GLU A 109 -0.86 8.43 -11.71
N ILE A 110 -0.68 9.72 -11.96
CA ILE A 110 -0.02 10.60 -11.00
C ILE A 110 -0.81 10.63 -9.68
N GLU A 111 -2.14 10.73 -9.76
CA GLU A 111 -2.96 10.73 -8.57
C GLU A 111 -2.90 9.41 -7.84
N ARG A 112 -2.89 8.33 -8.59
CA ARG A 112 -2.74 6.99 -8.02
C ARG A 112 -1.42 6.86 -7.27
N TRP A 113 -0.34 7.34 -7.88
CA TRP A 113 0.99 7.34 -7.27
C TRP A 113 0.99 8.15 -5.98
N LYS A 114 0.42 9.35 -6.01
CA LYS A 114 0.41 10.21 -4.84
C LYS A 114 -0.30 9.58 -3.65
N ARG A 115 -1.34 8.84 -3.94
CA ARG A 115 -2.13 8.24 -2.87
C ARG A 115 -1.33 7.26 -2.05
N VAL A 116 -0.39 6.56 -2.66
CA VAL A 116 0.44 5.57 -1.97
C VAL A 116 1.92 5.93 -2.01
N GLY A 117 2.22 7.20 -2.24
CA GLY A 117 3.63 7.62 -2.40
C GLY A 117 4.50 7.36 -1.19
N PHE A 118 3.90 7.20 -0.02
CA PHE A 118 4.67 6.85 1.17
C PHE A 118 5.33 5.47 1.04
N LEU A 119 4.92 4.66 0.06
CA LEU A 119 5.56 3.38 -0.19
C LEU A 119 6.84 3.54 -1.02
N PHE A 120 7.07 4.72 -1.58
CA PHE A 120 8.21 4.97 -2.47
C PHE A 120 9.06 6.13 -1.94
N PRO A 121 9.63 6.01 -0.74
CA PRO A 121 10.32 7.14 -0.13
C PRO A 121 11.51 7.57 -0.98
N GLY A 122 11.70 8.88 -1.10
CA GLY A 122 12.80 9.41 -1.90
C GLY A 122 12.52 9.47 -3.38
N VAL A 123 11.33 9.09 -3.81
CA VAL A 123 10.93 9.15 -5.21
C VAL A 123 9.75 10.10 -5.31
N SER A 124 9.86 11.17 -6.04
CA SER A 124 8.78 12.16 -6.09
C SER A 124 8.39 12.51 -7.50
#